data_628d4142662165f0d85ed78f2d116783
#
_entry.id   628d4142662165f0d85ed78f2d116783
#
_cell.length_a   1.000
_cell.length_b   1.000
_cell.length_c   1.000
_cell.angle_alpha   90.00
_cell.angle_beta   90.00
_cell.angle_gamma   90.00
#
_symmetry.space_group_name_H-M   'P 1'
#
loop_
_entity.id
_entity.type
_entity.pdbx_description
1 polymer ?
#
loop_
_entity_poly.entity_id
_entity_poly.type
_entity_poly.pdbx_seq_one_letter_code
_entity_poly.pdbx_strand_id
1 'polypeptide(L)'
;KESKESTHPNWIVLSPTFITLVRIAICVAYRKRLSVSCIYDAISGVRRYPIVSSSRNSSEVLESPWKSRVDMLAYFEAMEVLRDLERFNEANVYGFTLSVENAPKLIERGKCVETSMLEAWRKGSGMSYDADLLDPKKDMERFSHHAVECRICYILVIALEKLAMASIKLVNNVPNEIQGRAHRRCAVGYLTRAINLLRALLAQPFDARRRGKWYDRLYVDLGHLKEYQKQFDVCKAALEDSWVVWD
;
A
#
# COMPACT_ATOMS: atom_id res chain seq x y z
N LYS A 1 2.84 34.31 46.91
CA LYS A 1 2.49 34.11 45.47
C LYS A 1 3.68 33.45 44.83
N GLU A 2 3.71 32.13 44.85
CA GLU A 2 4.69 31.32 44.13
C GLU A 2 4.29 31.27 42.68
N SER A 3 5.11 31.81 41.82
CA SER A 3 5.03 31.65 40.35
C SER A 3 5.36 30.20 40.01
N LYS A 4 4.35 29.41 39.64
CA LYS A 4 4.56 28.13 39.01
C LYS A 4 5.26 28.37 37.66
N GLU A 5 6.55 28.21 37.64
CA GLU A 5 7.29 28.03 36.35
C GLU A 5 6.72 26.80 35.65
N SER A 6 6.02 27.04 34.58
CA SER A 6 5.57 26.00 33.68
C SER A 6 6.80 25.48 32.92
N THR A 7 7.37 24.41 33.43
CA THR A 7 8.40 23.64 32.70
C THR A 7 7.74 22.93 31.52
N HIS A 8 7.53 23.66 30.42
CA HIS A 8 7.23 23.00 29.13
C HIS A 8 8.47 22.24 28.70
N PRO A 9 8.38 20.94 28.45
CA PRO A 9 9.51 20.23 27.93
C PRO A 9 9.91 20.88 26.60
N ASN A 10 11.19 21.23 26.46
CA ASN A 10 11.73 21.78 25.22
C ASN A 10 11.70 20.71 24.14
N TRP A 11 10.61 20.67 23.36
CA TRP A 11 10.49 19.77 22.23
C TRP A 11 11.33 20.31 21.06
N ILE A 12 12.30 19.52 20.63
CA ILE A 12 13.03 19.81 19.40
C ILE A 12 12.20 19.23 18.24
N VAL A 13 11.68 20.11 17.41
CA VAL A 13 10.97 19.72 16.19
C VAL A 13 11.99 19.58 15.09
N LEU A 14 12.23 18.34 14.63
CA LEU A 14 13.11 18.08 13.49
C LEU A 14 12.42 18.53 12.20
N SER A 15 13.19 19.16 11.30
CA SER A 15 12.63 19.55 9.99
C SER A 15 12.22 18.32 9.20
N PRO A 16 11.12 18.37 8.40
CA PRO A 16 10.71 17.28 7.54
C PRO A 16 11.82 16.81 6.59
N THR A 17 12.61 17.74 6.08
CA THR A 17 13.76 17.45 5.21
C THR A 17 14.81 16.62 5.94
N PHE A 18 15.15 16.97 7.18
CA PHE A 18 16.11 16.20 7.98
C PHE A 18 15.61 14.78 8.25
N ILE A 19 14.32 14.62 8.61
CA ILE A 19 13.69 13.31 8.81
C ILE A 19 13.78 12.47 7.53
N THR A 20 13.53 13.07 6.37
CA THR A 20 13.62 12.38 5.08
C THR A 20 15.05 11.94 4.79
N LEU A 21 16.05 12.80 4.99
CA LEU A 21 17.46 12.44 4.82
C LEU A 21 17.90 11.29 5.72
N VAL A 22 17.48 11.31 6.99
CA VAL A 22 17.78 10.24 7.95
C VAL A 22 17.15 8.92 7.48
N ARG A 23 15.91 8.93 6.99
CA ARG A 23 15.24 7.74 6.43
C ARG A 23 15.95 7.20 5.20
N ILE A 24 16.40 8.07 4.30
CA ILE A 24 17.20 7.67 3.12
C ILE A 24 18.47 6.97 3.59
N ALA A 25 19.22 7.60 4.49
CA ALA A 25 20.46 7.04 5.01
C ALA A 25 20.26 5.65 5.62
N ILE A 26 19.16 5.45 6.36
CA ILE A 26 18.82 4.17 6.97
C ILE A 26 18.43 3.13 5.94
N CYS A 27 17.60 3.48 4.97
CA CYS A 27 17.25 2.55 3.88
C CYS A 27 18.51 2.08 3.14
N VAL A 28 19.47 2.97 2.90
CA VAL A 28 20.74 2.63 2.26
C VAL A 28 21.60 1.74 3.16
N ALA A 29 21.79 2.13 4.43
CA ALA A 29 22.71 1.43 5.35
C ALA A 29 22.21 0.05 5.76
N TYR A 30 20.92 -0.08 6.02
CA TYR A 30 20.34 -1.31 6.59
C TYR A 30 19.53 -2.13 5.61
N ARG A 31 19.29 -1.63 4.38
CA ARG A 31 18.39 -2.25 3.41
C ARG A 31 17.02 -2.61 4.02
N LYS A 32 16.58 -1.81 4.99
CA LYS A 32 15.32 -2.00 5.72
C LYS A 32 14.58 -0.70 5.88
N ARG A 33 13.24 -0.79 5.92
CA ARG A 33 12.37 0.31 6.29
C ARG A 33 12.29 0.39 7.82
N LEU A 34 13.19 1.15 8.41
CA LEU A 34 13.15 1.37 9.86
C LEU A 34 12.33 2.62 10.18
N SER A 35 11.54 2.54 11.24
CA SER A 35 10.86 3.74 11.79
C SER A 35 11.88 4.63 12.50
N VAL A 36 11.51 5.89 12.74
CA VAL A 36 12.38 6.81 13.49
C VAL A 36 12.65 6.30 14.92
N SER A 37 11.67 5.63 15.55
CA SER A 37 11.88 4.99 16.86
C SER A 37 12.93 3.89 16.80
N CYS A 38 12.95 3.08 15.74
CA CYS A 38 13.99 2.06 15.56
C CYS A 38 15.39 2.66 15.40
N ILE A 39 15.50 3.89 14.87
CA ILE A 39 16.77 4.62 14.79
C ILE A 39 17.23 5.01 16.19
N TYR A 40 16.34 5.55 16.98
CA TYR A 40 16.65 5.90 18.36
C TYR A 40 17.11 4.67 19.14
N ASP A 41 16.44 3.53 19.01
CA ASP A 41 16.80 2.25 19.61
C ASP A 41 18.20 1.76 19.14
N ALA A 42 18.53 1.99 17.88
CA ALA A 42 19.84 1.63 17.32
C ALA A 42 20.96 2.54 17.84
N ILE A 43 20.72 3.85 17.91
CA ILE A 43 21.68 4.84 18.40
C ILE A 43 21.91 4.66 19.91
N SER A 44 20.84 4.42 20.67
CA SER A 44 20.91 4.20 22.12
C SER A 44 21.44 2.82 22.53
N GLY A 45 21.71 1.94 21.56
CA GLY A 45 22.23 0.59 21.81
C GLY A 45 21.19 -0.41 22.34
N VAL A 46 19.90 0.00 22.43
CA VAL A 46 18.80 -0.87 22.87
C VAL A 46 18.56 -2.02 21.90
N ARG A 47 18.72 -1.75 20.59
CA ARG A 47 18.63 -2.76 19.54
C ARG A 47 19.80 -2.64 18.57
N ARG A 48 20.45 -3.78 18.28
CA ARG A 48 21.47 -3.86 17.25
C ARG A 48 20.84 -4.32 15.94
N TYR A 49 20.83 -3.44 14.95
CA TYR A 49 20.45 -3.80 13.59
C TYR A 49 21.73 -4.15 12.83
N PRO A 50 21.81 -5.33 12.20
CA PRO A 50 22.98 -5.63 11.37
C PRO A 50 23.01 -4.64 10.20
N ILE A 51 24.09 -3.88 10.11
CA ILE A 51 24.40 -3.13 8.91
C ILE A 51 24.70 -4.19 7.84
N VAL A 52 24.06 -4.08 6.68
CA VAL A 52 24.43 -4.89 5.54
C VAL A 52 25.80 -4.39 5.08
N SER A 53 26.83 -4.88 5.75
CA SER A 53 28.19 -4.69 5.25
C SER A 53 28.37 -5.63 4.07
N SER A 54 28.76 -5.12 2.93
CA SER A 54 29.44 -5.91 1.92
C SER A 54 30.54 -6.71 2.63
N SER A 55 30.69 -7.98 2.28
CA SER A 55 31.72 -8.84 2.86
C SER A 55 33.05 -8.10 2.89
N ARG A 56 33.80 -8.23 3.97
CA ARG A 56 35.06 -7.51 4.28
C ARG A 56 36.13 -7.55 3.18
N ASN A 57 35.91 -8.26 2.08
CA ASN A 57 36.86 -8.51 1.03
C ASN A 57 36.51 -7.96 -0.36
N SER A 58 35.39 -7.25 -0.53
CA SER A 58 35.08 -6.64 -1.81
C SER A 58 35.05 -5.12 -1.66
N SER A 59 35.80 -4.44 -2.51
CA SER A 59 35.69 -3.04 -2.81
C SER A 59 34.34 -2.70 -3.48
N GLU A 60 33.33 -3.55 -3.30
CA GLU A 60 31.98 -3.31 -3.80
C GLU A 60 31.39 -2.12 -3.05
N VAL A 61 31.30 -1.04 -3.76
CA VAL A 61 30.52 0.13 -3.37
C VAL A 61 29.12 -0.37 -3.03
N LEU A 62 28.62 -0.04 -1.84
CA LEU A 62 27.23 -0.32 -1.46
C LEU A 62 26.31 0.31 -2.54
N GLU A 63 25.87 -0.50 -3.47
CA GLU A 63 24.97 -0.03 -4.53
C GLU A 63 23.69 0.51 -3.90
N SER A 64 23.28 1.68 -4.36
CA SER A 64 22.00 2.27 -3.97
C SER A 64 20.87 1.31 -4.34
N PRO A 65 19.83 1.15 -3.50
CA PRO A 65 18.65 0.40 -3.88
C PRO A 65 17.87 1.06 -5.02
N TRP A 66 18.20 2.28 -5.38
CA TRP A 66 17.58 3.02 -6.49
C TRP A 66 18.61 3.31 -7.57
N LYS A 67 18.26 3.05 -8.83
CA LYS A 67 19.13 3.32 -9.99
C LYS A 67 19.33 4.80 -10.26
N SER A 68 18.32 5.61 -9.92
CA SER A 68 18.35 7.04 -10.14
C SER A 68 17.83 7.84 -8.95
N ARG A 69 18.17 9.12 -8.91
CA ARG A 69 17.57 10.05 -7.94
C ARG A 69 16.06 10.17 -8.14
N VAL A 70 15.58 10.05 -9.37
CA VAL A 70 14.14 10.13 -9.68
C VAL A 70 13.41 8.96 -9.03
N ASP A 71 13.92 7.73 -9.19
CA ASP A 71 13.32 6.53 -8.57
C ASP A 71 13.29 6.64 -7.04
N MET A 72 14.38 7.17 -6.46
CA MET A 72 14.45 7.40 -5.02
C MET A 72 13.37 8.40 -4.56
N LEU A 73 13.22 9.53 -5.25
CA LEU A 73 12.21 10.54 -4.90
C LEU A 73 10.81 9.98 -5.05
N ALA A 74 10.50 9.30 -6.17
CA ALA A 74 9.21 8.66 -6.40
C ALA A 74 8.89 7.64 -5.29
N TYR A 75 9.87 6.85 -4.86
CA TYR A 75 9.69 5.93 -3.74
C TYR A 75 9.31 6.65 -2.44
N PHE A 76 10.01 7.74 -2.09
CA PHE A 76 9.72 8.46 -0.85
C PHE A 76 8.38 9.20 -0.92
N GLU A 77 7.99 9.75 -2.06
CA GLU A 77 6.68 10.35 -2.30
C GLU A 77 5.57 9.31 -2.12
N ALA A 78 5.70 8.14 -2.74
CA ALA A 78 4.75 7.04 -2.55
C ALA A 78 4.68 6.58 -1.08
N MET A 79 5.83 6.52 -0.39
CA MET A 79 5.90 6.17 1.04
C MET A 79 5.24 7.21 1.96
N GLU A 80 5.28 8.50 1.60
CA GLU A 80 4.54 9.53 2.35
C GLU A 80 3.03 9.31 2.22
N VAL A 81 2.54 9.07 1.00
CA VAL A 81 1.13 8.74 0.76
C VAL A 81 0.74 7.49 1.56
N LEU A 82 1.52 6.41 1.45
CA LEU A 82 1.24 5.18 2.19
C LEU A 82 1.16 5.41 3.70
N ARG A 83 2.06 6.19 4.26
CA ARG A 83 2.07 6.53 5.70
C ARG A 83 0.84 7.31 6.11
N ASP A 84 0.41 8.26 5.28
CA ASP A 84 -0.83 9.01 5.52
C ASP A 84 -2.06 8.09 5.53
N LEU A 85 -2.10 7.09 4.62
CA LEU A 85 -3.18 6.11 4.60
C LEU A 85 -3.12 5.16 5.80
N GLU A 86 -1.94 4.76 6.24
CA GLU A 86 -1.76 3.88 7.41
C GLU A 86 -2.23 4.53 8.72
N ARG A 87 -2.32 5.87 8.81
CA ARG A 87 -2.91 6.57 9.96
C ARG A 87 -4.40 6.30 10.14
N PHE A 88 -5.09 5.88 9.10
CA PHE A 88 -6.50 5.49 9.17
C PHE A 88 -6.71 4.03 9.60
N ASN A 89 -5.61 3.29 9.81
CA ASN A 89 -5.69 1.90 10.25
C ASN A 89 -6.08 1.82 11.73
N GLU A 90 -7.17 1.13 12.01
CA GLU A 90 -7.71 0.93 13.37
C GLU A 90 -7.23 -0.38 14.00
N ALA A 91 -6.56 -1.25 13.24
CA ALA A 91 -6.04 -2.50 13.76
C ALA A 91 -4.66 -2.31 14.43
N ASN A 92 -4.56 -2.74 15.69
CA ASN A 92 -3.32 -2.57 16.45
C ASN A 92 -2.27 -3.66 16.20
N VAL A 93 -2.60 -4.82 15.58
CA VAL A 93 -1.67 -5.96 15.55
C VAL A 93 -1.52 -6.61 14.17
N TYR A 94 -2.58 -7.04 13.51
CA TYR A 94 -2.51 -7.75 12.23
C TYR A 94 -3.61 -7.33 11.26
N GLY A 95 -3.20 -6.79 10.12
CA GLY A 95 -4.09 -6.42 9.03
C GLY A 95 -4.46 -4.92 9.02
N PHE A 96 -5.08 -4.50 7.92
CA PHE A 96 -5.59 -3.14 7.74
C PHE A 96 -7.09 -3.15 8.02
N THR A 97 -7.51 -2.44 9.06
CA THR A 97 -8.92 -2.26 9.44
C THR A 97 -9.28 -0.80 9.35
N LEU A 98 -10.41 -0.50 8.74
CA LEU A 98 -10.86 0.85 8.43
C LEU A 98 -12.31 1.05 8.83
N SER A 99 -12.65 2.18 9.45
CA SER A 99 -14.04 2.58 9.67
C SER A 99 -14.71 3.07 8.37
N VAL A 100 -16.03 2.97 8.31
CA VAL A 100 -16.81 3.49 7.19
C VAL A 100 -16.64 5.00 7.03
N GLU A 101 -16.51 5.72 8.16
CA GLU A 101 -16.37 7.18 8.20
C GLU A 101 -15.04 7.68 7.63
N ASN A 102 -13.98 6.89 7.79
CA ASN A 102 -12.65 7.24 7.31
C ASN A 102 -12.39 6.80 5.86
N ALA A 103 -13.18 5.86 5.34
CA ALA A 103 -12.99 5.33 3.99
C ALA A 103 -13.03 6.42 2.88
N PRO A 104 -13.95 7.40 2.88
CA PRO A 104 -13.94 8.47 1.86
C PRO A 104 -12.68 9.33 1.92
N LYS A 105 -12.19 9.67 3.11
CA LYS A 105 -10.97 10.46 3.30
C LYS A 105 -9.76 9.73 2.76
N LEU A 106 -9.69 8.43 3.01
CA LEU A 106 -8.62 7.56 2.54
C LEU A 106 -8.63 7.47 1.01
N ILE A 107 -9.79 7.30 0.40
CA ILE A 107 -9.95 7.25 -1.07
C ILE A 107 -9.49 8.57 -1.71
N GLU A 108 -9.86 9.71 -1.13
CA GLU A 108 -9.42 11.01 -1.66
C GLU A 108 -7.91 11.19 -1.57
N ARG A 109 -7.29 10.76 -0.47
CA ARG A 109 -5.82 10.80 -0.30
C ARG A 109 -5.06 9.92 -1.30
N GLY A 110 -5.59 8.75 -1.62
CA GLY A 110 -4.97 7.81 -2.55
C GLY A 110 -5.33 8.02 -4.02
N LYS A 111 -6.20 8.96 -4.34
CA LYS A 111 -6.79 9.16 -5.68
C LYS A 111 -5.75 9.37 -6.78
N CYS A 112 -4.67 10.08 -6.50
CA CYS A 112 -3.62 10.32 -7.49
C CYS A 112 -2.97 8.99 -7.91
N VAL A 113 -2.61 8.15 -6.94
CA VAL A 113 -2.00 6.83 -7.19
C VAL A 113 -2.97 5.90 -7.92
N GLU A 114 -4.26 5.90 -7.51
CA GLU A 114 -5.30 5.14 -8.20
C GLU A 114 -5.41 5.54 -9.67
N THR A 115 -5.46 6.84 -9.95
CA THR A 115 -5.58 7.35 -11.32
C THR A 115 -4.39 6.92 -12.17
N SER A 116 -3.17 7.10 -11.66
CA SER A 116 -1.93 6.68 -12.33
C SER A 116 -1.93 5.18 -12.64
N MET A 117 -2.28 4.34 -11.65
CA MET A 117 -2.36 2.89 -11.80
C MET A 117 -3.37 2.46 -12.87
N LEU A 118 -4.58 3.03 -12.83
CA LEU A 118 -5.63 2.71 -13.81
C LEU A 118 -5.29 3.20 -15.22
N GLU A 119 -4.63 4.33 -15.35
CA GLU A 119 -4.16 4.82 -16.65
C GLU A 119 -3.07 3.93 -17.24
N ALA A 120 -2.08 3.54 -16.43
CA ALA A 120 -1.03 2.61 -16.85
C ALA A 120 -1.64 1.28 -17.33
N TRP A 121 -2.60 0.74 -16.57
CA TRP A 121 -3.30 -0.49 -16.95
C TRP A 121 -4.07 -0.35 -18.26
N ARG A 122 -4.83 0.73 -18.45
CA ARG A 122 -5.61 0.95 -19.70
C ARG A 122 -4.75 1.11 -20.93
N LYS A 123 -3.57 1.71 -20.78
CA LYS A 123 -2.62 1.89 -21.89
C LYS A 123 -1.93 0.58 -22.29
N GLY A 124 -2.15 -0.51 -21.54
CA GLY A 124 -1.43 -1.78 -21.74
C GLY A 124 0.08 -1.64 -21.53
N SER A 125 0.52 -0.48 -21.06
CA SER A 125 1.87 -0.26 -20.64
C SER A 125 2.01 -0.94 -19.28
N GLY A 126 2.42 -2.23 -19.29
CA GLY A 126 3.02 -2.78 -18.08
C GLY A 126 4.05 -1.75 -17.60
N MET A 127 4.04 -1.43 -16.30
CA MET A 127 5.06 -0.53 -15.78
C MET A 127 6.42 -1.06 -16.23
N SER A 128 7.20 -0.23 -16.91
CA SER A 128 8.58 -0.59 -17.25
C SER A 128 9.30 -0.88 -15.94
N TYR A 129 9.59 -2.14 -15.71
CA TYR A 129 10.30 -2.57 -14.51
C TYR A 129 11.61 -3.22 -14.92
N ASP A 130 12.58 -3.06 -14.06
CA ASP A 130 13.83 -3.74 -14.18
C ASP A 130 13.69 -5.17 -13.68
N ALA A 131 14.05 -6.14 -14.50
CA ALA A 131 14.03 -7.55 -14.12
C ALA A 131 14.84 -7.83 -12.83
N ASP A 132 15.89 -7.05 -12.59
CA ASP A 132 16.70 -7.11 -11.37
C ASP A 132 15.92 -6.77 -10.10
N LEU A 133 14.86 -5.94 -10.19
CA LEU A 133 14.01 -5.61 -9.04
C LEU A 133 13.15 -6.78 -8.60
N LEU A 134 12.85 -7.70 -9.50
CA LEU A 134 12.02 -8.88 -9.23
C LEU A 134 12.84 -10.10 -8.81
N ASP A 135 14.18 -10.02 -8.79
CA ASP A 135 15.03 -11.11 -8.32
C ASP A 135 14.77 -11.35 -6.81
N PRO A 136 14.16 -12.51 -6.43
CA PRO A 136 13.86 -12.82 -5.03
C PRO A 136 15.10 -12.83 -4.14
N LYS A 137 16.28 -13.09 -4.72
CA LYS A 137 17.55 -13.13 -3.99
C LYS A 137 18.02 -11.73 -3.58
N LYS A 138 17.68 -10.73 -4.38
CA LYS A 138 18.10 -9.35 -4.12
C LYS A 138 17.17 -8.62 -3.15
N ASP A 139 15.92 -9.08 -2.98
CA ASP A 139 14.88 -8.47 -2.11
C ASP A 139 14.77 -6.94 -2.31
N MET A 140 14.94 -6.50 -3.57
CA MET A 140 14.99 -5.08 -3.95
C MET A 140 13.61 -4.53 -4.30
N GLU A 141 12.64 -5.40 -4.63
CA GLU A 141 11.27 -5.03 -4.96
C GLU A 141 10.66 -4.05 -3.95
N ARG A 142 10.91 -4.28 -2.67
CA ARG A 142 10.38 -3.45 -1.57
C ARG A 142 10.82 -1.99 -1.61
N PHE A 143 11.89 -1.65 -2.35
CA PHE A 143 12.37 -0.29 -2.53
C PHE A 143 11.83 0.34 -3.83
N SER A 144 11.07 -0.41 -4.63
CA SER A 144 10.38 0.14 -5.79
C SER A 144 9.19 1.00 -5.37
N HIS A 145 9.05 2.19 -5.97
CA HIS A 145 7.85 3.01 -5.79
C HIS A 145 6.60 2.27 -6.28
N HIS A 146 6.71 1.47 -7.34
CA HIS A 146 5.61 0.66 -7.88
C HIS A 146 5.08 -0.37 -6.87
N ALA A 147 5.97 -1.03 -6.11
CA ALA A 147 5.54 -1.94 -5.06
C ALA A 147 4.79 -1.20 -3.92
N VAL A 148 5.20 0.04 -3.64
CA VAL A 148 4.49 0.89 -2.67
C VAL A 148 3.14 1.33 -3.22
N GLU A 149 3.06 1.71 -4.49
CA GLU A 149 1.81 2.06 -5.18
C GLU A 149 0.82 0.89 -5.23
N CYS A 150 1.30 -0.33 -5.50
CA CYS A 150 0.47 -1.54 -5.40
C CYS A 150 -0.12 -1.70 -4.00
N ARG A 151 0.67 -1.47 -2.94
CA ARG A 151 0.17 -1.52 -1.56
C ARG A 151 -0.87 -0.43 -1.28
N ILE A 152 -0.66 0.79 -1.77
CA ILE A 152 -1.63 1.89 -1.68
C ILE A 152 -2.94 1.49 -2.38
N CYS A 153 -2.89 1.02 -3.63
CA CYS A 153 -4.06 0.59 -4.39
C CYS A 153 -4.82 -0.53 -3.68
N TYR A 154 -4.12 -1.49 -3.06
CA TYR A 154 -4.78 -2.54 -2.28
C TYR A 154 -5.50 -1.99 -1.04
N ILE A 155 -4.95 -1.00 -0.36
CA ILE A 155 -5.63 -0.31 0.75
C ILE A 155 -6.89 0.41 0.24
N LEU A 156 -6.82 1.03 -0.95
CA LEU A 156 -7.99 1.66 -1.59
C LEU A 156 -9.07 0.65 -1.94
N VAL A 157 -8.72 -0.56 -2.39
CA VAL A 157 -9.68 -1.64 -2.60
C VAL A 157 -10.45 -1.93 -1.32
N ILE A 158 -9.75 -2.12 -0.18
CA ILE A 158 -10.38 -2.36 1.12
C ILE A 158 -11.35 -1.22 1.50
N ALA A 159 -10.98 0.03 1.23
CA ALA A 159 -11.83 1.18 1.51
C ALA A 159 -13.10 1.19 0.65
N LEU A 160 -12.97 0.88 -0.64
CA LEU A 160 -14.10 0.81 -1.59
C LEU A 160 -15.05 -0.33 -1.23
N GLU A 161 -14.54 -1.52 -0.92
CA GLU A 161 -15.35 -2.65 -0.44
C GLU A 161 -16.10 -2.29 0.85
N LYS A 162 -15.45 -1.58 1.78
CA LYS A 162 -16.09 -1.14 3.03
C LYS A 162 -17.29 -0.23 2.76
N LEU A 163 -17.16 0.72 1.85
CA LEU A 163 -18.26 1.61 1.44
C LEU A 163 -19.36 0.86 0.69
N ALA A 164 -18.99 -0.09 -0.16
CA ALA A 164 -19.95 -0.93 -0.87
C ALA A 164 -20.80 -1.74 0.11
N MET A 165 -20.16 -2.42 1.07
CA MET A 165 -20.87 -3.21 2.09
C MET A 165 -21.75 -2.34 2.99
N ALA A 166 -21.30 -1.15 3.36
CA ALA A 166 -22.12 -0.19 4.10
C ALA A 166 -23.35 0.24 3.29
N SER A 167 -23.18 0.52 1.99
CA SER A 167 -24.28 0.86 1.10
C SER A 167 -25.28 -0.29 0.92
N ILE A 168 -24.82 -1.54 0.83
CA ILE A 168 -25.67 -2.73 0.75
C ILE A 168 -26.50 -2.90 2.03
N LYS A 169 -25.90 -2.70 3.20
CA LYS A 169 -26.62 -2.76 4.48
C LYS A 169 -27.72 -1.69 4.55
N LEU A 170 -27.47 -0.49 4.05
CA LEU A 170 -28.47 0.56 4.01
C LEU A 170 -29.64 0.22 3.10
N VAL A 171 -29.42 -0.45 1.96
CA VAL A 171 -30.51 -0.92 1.08
C VAL A 171 -31.54 -1.73 1.84
N ASN A 172 -31.09 -2.61 2.75
CA ASN A 172 -31.97 -3.52 3.50
C ASN A 172 -32.74 -2.81 4.63
N ASN A 173 -32.30 -1.63 5.05
CA ASN A 173 -32.85 -0.90 6.20
C ASN A 173 -33.73 0.29 5.81
N VAL A 174 -33.78 0.67 4.52
CA VAL A 174 -34.54 1.83 4.06
C VAL A 174 -35.88 1.42 3.48
N PRO A 175 -37.01 1.94 4.03
CA PRO A 175 -38.36 1.60 3.54
C PRO A 175 -38.68 2.25 2.18
N ASN A 176 -37.90 3.30 1.78
CA ASN A 176 -38.16 4.02 0.53
C ASN A 176 -37.38 3.37 -0.63
N GLU A 177 -38.09 2.88 -1.63
CA GLU A 177 -37.54 2.22 -2.81
C GLU A 177 -36.56 3.11 -3.62
N ILE A 178 -36.81 4.41 -3.69
CA ILE A 178 -35.96 5.38 -4.42
C ILE A 178 -34.59 5.47 -3.73
N GLN A 179 -34.58 5.58 -2.40
CA GLN A 179 -33.35 5.61 -1.62
C GLN A 179 -32.63 4.27 -1.69
N GLY A 180 -33.35 3.15 -1.62
CA GLY A 180 -32.79 1.81 -1.78
C GLY A 180 -32.10 1.64 -3.14
N ARG A 181 -32.72 2.14 -4.23
CA ARG A 181 -32.08 2.13 -5.56
C ARG A 181 -30.83 3.01 -5.63
N ALA A 182 -30.81 4.17 -4.97
CA ALA A 182 -29.63 5.04 -4.91
C ALA A 182 -28.46 4.33 -4.18
N HIS A 183 -28.70 3.75 -3.01
CA HIS A 183 -27.69 3.00 -2.28
C HIS A 183 -27.15 1.79 -3.07
N ARG A 184 -28.01 1.07 -3.80
CA ARG A 184 -27.59 -0.03 -4.67
C ARG A 184 -26.68 0.45 -5.80
N ARG A 185 -26.97 1.59 -6.43
CA ARG A 185 -26.09 2.18 -7.45
C ARG A 185 -24.72 2.56 -6.87
N CYS A 186 -24.70 3.16 -5.68
CA CYS A 186 -23.45 3.49 -4.98
C CYS A 186 -22.62 2.23 -4.72
N ALA A 187 -23.24 1.17 -4.19
CA ALA A 187 -22.56 -0.10 -3.92
C ALA A 187 -21.96 -0.70 -5.19
N VAL A 188 -22.72 -0.75 -6.29
CA VAL A 188 -22.23 -1.22 -7.59
C VAL A 188 -21.07 -0.36 -8.08
N GLY A 189 -21.15 0.96 -7.94
CA GLY A 189 -20.08 1.88 -8.32
C GLY A 189 -18.77 1.62 -7.55
N TYR A 190 -18.85 1.43 -6.23
CA TYR A 190 -17.69 1.14 -5.41
C TYR A 190 -17.08 -0.24 -5.75
N LEU A 191 -17.90 -1.28 -5.90
CA LEU A 191 -17.42 -2.61 -6.29
C LEU A 191 -16.78 -2.61 -7.67
N THR A 192 -17.39 -1.95 -8.66
CA THR A 192 -16.80 -1.84 -10.01
C THR A 192 -15.43 -1.15 -9.97
N ARG A 193 -15.29 -0.13 -9.14
CA ARG A 193 -14.01 0.57 -8.99
C ARG A 193 -12.97 -0.31 -8.29
N ALA A 194 -13.35 -1.06 -7.25
CA ALA A 194 -12.50 -2.03 -6.57
C ALA A 194 -12.02 -3.14 -7.52
N ILE A 195 -12.94 -3.72 -8.32
CA ILE A 195 -12.65 -4.72 -9.34
C ILE A 195 -11.62 -4.21 -10.36
N ASN A 196 -11.79 -2.97 -10.83
CA ASN A 196 -10.85 -2.38 -11.79
C ASN A 196 -9.45 -2.20 -11.18
N LEU A 197 -9.36 -1.77 -9.91
CA LEU A 197 -8.08 -1.69 -9.21
C LEU A 197 -7.44 -3.06 -9.00
N LEU A 198 -8.21 -4.07 -8.62
CA LEU A 198 -7.70 -5.44 -8.46
C LEU A 198 -7.15 -5.99 -9.79
N ARG A 199 -7.83 -5.74 -10.90
CA ARG A 199 -7.34 -6.11 -12.23
C ARG A 199 -6.06 -5.37 -12.61
N ALA A 200 -5.99 -4.07 -12.29
CA ALA A 200 -4.78 -3.28 -12.51
C ALA A 200 -3.61 -3.79 -11.67
N LEU A 201 -3.85 -4.20 -10.41
CA LEU A 201 -2.86 -4.82 -9.53
C LEU A 201 -2.37 -6.17 -10.09
N LEU A 202 -3.29 -7.03 -10.54
CA LEU A 202 -2.95 -8.33 -11.13
C LEU A 202 -2.18 -8.21 -12.45
N ALA A 203 -2.30 -7.09 -13.15
CA ALA A 203 -1.50 -6.81 -14.34
C ALA A 203 -0.05 -6.40 -14.02
N GLN A 204 0.30 -6.15 -12.75
CA GLN A 204 1.65 -5.78 -12.31
C GLN A 204 2.39 -7.01 -11.79
N PRO A 205 3.72 -7.08 -11.94
CA PRO A 205 4.53 -8.20 -11.45
C PRO A 205 4.91 -8.07 -9.97
N PHE A 206 4.55 -6.96 -9.32
CA PHE A 206 4.94 -6.66 -7.95
C PHE A 206 4.07 -7.37 -6.92
N ASP A 207 4.65 -7.59 -5.72
CA ASP A 207 3.98 -8.16 -4.54
C ASP A 207 3.36 -9.56 -4.81
N ALA A 208 4.14 -10.44 -5.45
CA ALA A 208 3.73 -11.79 -5.84
C ALA A 208 3.05 -12.57 -4.70
N ARG A 209 3.54 -12.40 -3.44
CA ARG A 209 2.98 -13.07 -2.25
C ARG A 209 1.53 -12.66 -1.92
N ARG A 210 1.03 -11.56 -2.49
CA ARG A 210 -0.33 -11.07 -2.25
C ARG A 210 -1.28 -11.36 -3.40
N ARG A 211 -0.78 -11.84 -4.54
CA ARG A 211 -1.62 -12.07 -5.73
C ARG A 211 -2.78 -13.01 -5.44
N GLY A 212 -2.56 -14.09 -4.70
CA GLY A 212 -3.63 -14.98 -4.25
C GLY A 212 -4.76 -14.24 -3.54
N LYS A 213 -4.42 -13.34 -2.58
CA LYS A 213 -5.41 -12.50 -1.88
C LYS A 213 -6.14 -11.53 -2.81
N TRP A 214 -5.48 -11.04 -3.87
CA TRP A 214 -6.13 -10.16 -4.85
C TRP A 214 -7.12 -10.93 -5.71
N TYR A 215 -6.79 -12.18 -6.10
CA TYR A 215 -7.73 -13.07 -6.80
C TYR A 215 -8.93 -13.42 -5.93
N ASP A 216 -8.73 -13.76 -4.66
CA ASP A 216 -9.82 -14.06 -3.72
C ASP A 216 -10.79 -12.87 -3.60
N ARG A 217 -10.28 -11.65 -3.43
CA ARG A 217 -11.14 -10.46 -3.35
C ARG A 217 -11.85 -10.18 -4.66
N LEU A 218 -11.17 -10.29 -5.79
CA LEU A 218 -11.77 -10.11 -7.10
C LEU A 218 -12.92 -11.11 -7.34
N TYR A 219 -12.73 -12.37 -6.92
CA TYR A 219 -13.76 -13.40 -6.96
C TYR A 219 -14.99 -13.02 -6.10
N VAL A 220 -14.77 -12.57 -4.87
CA VAL A 220 -15.84 -12.16 -3.95
C VAL A 220 -16.62 -10.96 -4.49
N ASP A 221 -15.92 -9.93 -4.96
CA ASP A 221 -16.53 -8.71 -5.48
C ASP A 221 -17.38 -8.97 -6.73
N LEU A 222 -16.92 -9.84 -7.63
CA LEU A 222 -17.69 -10.28 -8.80
C LEU A 222 -18.95 -11.04 -8.38
N GLY A 223 -18.89 -11.84 -7.30
CA GLY A 223 -20.03 -12.51 -6.72
C GLY A 223 -21.09 -11.54 -6.19
N HIS A 224 -20.67 -10.45 -5.54
CA HIS A 224 -21.60 -9.40 -5.11
C HIS A 224 -22.31 -8.71 -6.29
N LEU A 225 -21.66 -8.64 -7.45
CA LEU A 225 -22.26 -8.14 -8.69
C LEU A 225 -23.05 -9.22 -9.46
N LYS A 226 -23.04 -10.48 -9.00
CA LYS A 226 -23.66 -11.65 -9.66
C LYS A 226 -23.06 -11.95 -11.03
N GLU A 227 -21.79 -11.62 -11.23
CA GLU A 227 -21.05 -11.85 -12.49
C GLU A 227 -20.38 -13.24 -12.46
N TYR A 228 -21.16 -14.31 -12.36
CA TYR A 228 -20.68 -15.68 -12.11
C TYR A 228 -19.72 -16.21 -13.19
N GLN A 229 -19.95 -15.85 -14.47
CA GLN A 229 -19.02 -16.25 -15.53
C GLN A 229 -17.64 -15.65 -15.30
N LYS A 230 -17.57 -14.36 -14.94
CA LYS A 230 -16.28 -13.71 -14.67
C LYS A 230 -15.61 -14.25 -13.39
N GLN A 231 -16.38 -14.73 -12.40
CA GLN A 231 -15.80 -15.42 -11.26
C GLN A 231 -15.08 -16.70 -11.68
N PHE A 232 -15.71 -17.50 -12.56
CA PHE A 232 -15.09 -18.71 -13.10
C PHE A 232 -13.80 -18.39 -13.86
N ASP A 233 -13.82 -17.35 -14.70
CA ASP A 233 -12.65 -16.91 -15.46
C ASP A 233 -11.51 -16.44 -14.52
N VAL A 234 -11.84 -15.79 -13.40
CA VAL A 234 -10.87 -15.40 -12.38
C VAL A 234 -10.23 -16.59 -11.70
N CYS A 235 -11.01 -17.62 -11.34
CA CYS A 235 -10.46 -18.85 -10.77
C CYS A 235 -9.47 -19.52 -11.73
N LYS A 236 -9.84 -19.61 -13.02
CA LYS A 236 -8.97 -20.17 -14.03
C LYS A 236 -7.68 -19.36 -14.18
N ALA A 237 -7.79 -18.03 -14.26
CA ALA A 237 -6.63 -17.14 -14.34
C ALA A 237 -5.71 -17.27 -13.11
N ALA A 238 -6.27 -17.45 -11.91
CA ALA A 238 -5.49 -17.64 -10.69
C ALA A 238 -4.69 -18.95 -10.70
N LEU A 239 -5.24 -20.02 -11.27
CA LEU A 239 -4.56 -21.32 -11.39
C LEU A 239 -3.46 -21.29 -12.45
N GLU A 240 -3.59 -20.44 -13.48
CA GLU A 240 -2.63 -20.28 -14.57
C GLU A 240 -1.55 -19.23 -14.24
N ASP A 241 -1.74 -18.42 -13.20
CA ASP A 241 -0.79 -17.36 -12.81
C ASP A 241 0.42 -17.93 -12.08
N SER A 242 1.55 -17.97 -12.79
CA SER A 242 2.82 -18.49 -12.25
C SER A 242 3.40 -17.65 -11.09
N TRP A 243 2.88 -16.47 -10.84
CA TRP A 243 3.30 -15.60 -9.73
C TRP A 243 2.52 -15.87 -8.43
N VAL A 244 1.45 -16.65 -8.49
CA VAL A 244 0.69 -17.02 -7.29
C VAL A 244 1.44 -18.10 -6.55
N VAL A 245 1.79 -17.81 -5.31
CA VAL A 245 2.35 -18.80 -4.39
C VAL A 245 1.17 -19.41 -3.63
N TRP A 246 0.93 -20.70 -3.85
CA TRP A 246 -0.07 -21.47 -3.11
C TRP A 246 0.59 -21.99 -1.83
N ASP A 247 0.11 -21.54 -0.67
CA ASP A 247 0.55 -22.01 0.66
C ASP A 247 -0.07 -23.35 1.01
#